data_640422d86703968a0ef90875420e6e69
#
_entry.id   640422d86703968a0ef90875420e6e69
#
_cell.length_a   1.000
_cell.length_b   1.000
_cell.length_c   1.000
_cell.angle_alpha   90.00
_cell.angle_beta   90.00
_cell.angle_gamma   90.00
#
_symmetry.space_group_name_H-M   'P 1'
#
loop_
_entity.id
_entity.type
_entity.pdbx_description
1 polymer ?
#
loop_
_entity_poly.entity_id
_entity_poly.type
_entity_poly.pdbx_seq_one_letter_code
_entity_poly.pdbx_strand_id
1 'polypeptide(L)'
;MALGLPSVLPNSQPAIGELIRDGRPTFSFEFFPPKTPAGERLLWQAIRELESLRPSFVSITYGAGGSTRDTTVAVTERIATETTLLPMAHLTAVNHSVAELRHVIGRLASVGVRNVLAVRGDPPGDPGGEWVPHPEGVHYAEDLVRLVRDSGDFSVGVAAFPYKHPRSPDVASDTAHFVRKCRAGAEFAVTQMFFDADDYLRLRDRVAAAGCDTPILAGVMPVTQIGTIERSVQLSGAPFPRALAERFERVADDPAAVHRLGVEQAGEMCARLLDEGVPGIHFITLNRSTATREVWQRLRADARV
;
A
#
# COMPACT_ATOMS: atom_id res chain seq x y z
N MET A 1 25.59 40.45 -18.26
CA MET A 1 24.94 40.10 -17.01
C MET A 1 24.02 38.93 -17.29
N ALA A 2 24.42 37.73 -16.92
CA ALA A 2 23.57 36.56 -17.03
C ALA A 2 22.57 36.60 -15.86
N LEU A 3 21.31 36.77 -16.15
CA LEU A 3 20.24 36.56 -15.19
C LEU A 3 20.22 35.08 -14.83
N GLY A 4 20.81 34.75 -13.69
CA GLY A 4 20.68 33.43 -13.11
C GLY A 4 19.19 33.19 -12.80
N LEU A 5 18.58 32.27 -13.53
CA LEU A 5 17.31 31.72 -13.13
C LEU A 5 17.51 31.12 -11.72
N PRO A 6 16.65 31.42 -10.73
CA PRO A 6 16.71 30.73 -9.46
C PRO A 6 16.55 29.24 -9.78
N SER A 7 17.56 28.45 -9.42
CA SER A 7 17.41 27.00 -9.37
C SER A 7 16.39 26.73 -8.26
N VAL A 8 15.13 26.66 -8.62
CA VAL A 8 14.12 26.06 -7.78
C VAL A 8 14.48 24.59 -7.79
N LEU A 9 15.27 24.17 -6.82
CA LEU A 9 15.32 22.76 -6.47
C LEU A 9 13.86 22.33 -6.27
N PRO A 10 13.38 21.28 -6.95
CA PRO A 10 12.03 20.82 -6.72
C PRO A 10 11.87 20.68 -5.21
N ASN A 11 10.84 21.35 -4.67
CA ASN A 11 10.50 21.30 -3.26
C ASN A 11 10.54 19.83 -2.85
N SER A 12 11.45 19.45 -1.99
CA SER A 12 11.60 18.04 -1.59
C SER A 12 10.27 17.62 -0.97
N GLN A 13 9.59 16.69 -1.61
CA GLN A 13 8.33 16.17 -1.08
C GLN A 13 8.57 15.65 0.33
N PRO A 14 7.61 15.79 1.28
CA PRO A 14 7.77 15.27 2.63
C PRO A 14 8.01 13.77 2.61
N ALA A 15 8.79 13.28 3.54
CA ALA A 15 8.99 11.85 3.75
C ALA A 15 7.77 11.26 4.48
N ILE A 16 7.18 10.19 3.96
CA ILE A 16 6.02 9.53 4.60
C ILE A 16 6.40 9.05 6.00
N GLY A 17 7.62 8.53 6.20
CA GLY A 17 8.09 8.14 7.52
C GLY A 17 8.09 9.28 8.54
N GLU A 18 8.31 10.53 8.11
CA GLU A 18 8.20 11.72 8.96
C GLU A 18 6.74 12.05 9.28
N LEU A 19 5.85 12.02 8.27
CA LEU A 19 4.42 12.27 8.47
C LEU A 19 3.80 11.29 9.48
N ILE A 20 4.20 10.03 9.44
CA ILE A 20 3.71 9.00 10.38
C ILE A 20 4.21 9.26 11.79
N ARG A 21 5.45 9.74 11.96
CA ARG A 21 6.05 10.05 13.26
C ARG A 21 5.50 11.33 13.92
N ASP A 22 4.76 12.16 13.17
CA ASP A 22 4.11 13.37 13.71
C ASP A 22 2.99 13.05 14.74
N GLY A 23 2.64 11.79 14.91
CA GLY A 23 1.76 11.29 15.96
C GLY A 23 0.26 11.42 15.67
N ARG A 24 -0.11 11.97 14.52
CA ARG A 24 -1.49 11.98 14.03
C ARG A 24 -1.72 10.82 13.07
N PRO A 25 -2.87 10.13 13.15
CA PRO A 25 -3.17 9.07 12.19
C PRO A 25 -3.12 9.59 10.75
N THR A 26 -2.39 8.89 9.88
CA THR A 26 -2.35 9.20 8.44
C THR A 26 -3.46 8.46 7.71
N PHE A 27 -3.96 9.07 6.63
CA PHE A 27 -4.96 8.47 5.75
C PHE A 27 -4.46 8.53 4.32
N SER A 28 -4.47 7.40 3.66
CA SER A 28 -3.89 7.27 2.33
C SER A 28 -4.69 6.33 1.43
N PHE A 29 -4.51 6.46 0.12
CA PHE A 29 -5.27 5.71 -0.88
C PHE A 29 -4.33 4.99 -1.83
N GLU A 30 -4.61 3.71 -2.07
CA GLU A 30 -3.90 2.89 -3.03
C GLU A 30 -4.65 2.81 -4.36
N PHE A 31 -3.92 3.03 -5.44
CA PHE A 31 -4.40 2.91 -6.81
C PHE A 31 -3.61 1.87 -7.59
N PHE A 32 -4.23 1.36 -8.63
CA PHE A 32 -3.67 0.35 -9.51
C PHE A 32 -3.35 0.95 -10.89
N PRO A 33 -2.21 0.62 -11.50
CA PRO A 33 -1.90 1.06 -12.85
C PRO A 33 -2.96 0.56 -13.84
N PRO A 34 -3.47 1.43 -14.71
CA PRO A 34 -4.53 1.06 -15.66
C PRO A 34 -3.98 0.15 -16.76
N LYS A 35 -4.81 -0.80 -17.21
CA LYS A 35 -4.48 -1.71 -18.32
C LYS A 35 -5.16 -1.31 -19.64
N THR A 36 -6.08 -0.37 -19.58
CA THR A 36 -6.87 0.07 -20.75
C THR A 36 -7.14 1.58 -20.68
N PRO A 37 -7.43 2.24 -21.80
CA PRO A 37 -7.83 3.66 -21.79
C PRO A 37 -9.08 3.94 -20.95
N ALA A 38 -10.02 2.99 -20.88
CA ALA A 38 -11.19 3.12 -20.00
C ALA A 38 -10.79 3.05 -18.52
N GLY A 39 -9.89 2.13 -18.17
CA GLY A 39 -9.31 2.02 -16.82
C GLY A 39 -8.53 3.28 -16.42
N GLU A 40 -7.83 3.91 -17.36
CA GLU A 40 -7.13 5.16 -17.10
C GLU A 40 -8.11 6.31 -16.76
N ARG A 41 -9.20 6.43 -17.49
CA ARG A 41 -10.24 7.43 -17.16
C ARG A 41 -10.83 7.22 -15.77
N LEU A 42 -11.10 5.96 -15.39
CA LEU A 42 -11.61 5.61 -14.06
C LEU A 42 -10.59 5.93 -12.96
N LEU A 43 -9.32 5.62 -13.18
CA LEU A 43 -8.24 5.96 -12.24
C LEU A 43 -8.19 7.48 -11.99
N TRP A 44 -8.12 8.29 -13.05
CA TRP A 44 -8.04 9.74 -12.92
C TRP A 44 -9.31 10.37 -12.34
N GLN A 45 -10.48 9.78 -12.59
CA GLN A 45 -11.71 10.18 -11.92
C GLN A 45 -11.62 9.88 -10.42
N ALA A 46 -11.23 8.66 -10.02
CA ALA A 46 -11.09 8.29 -8.62
C ALA A 46 -10.04 9.16 -7.89
N ILE A 47 -8.90 9.44 -8.53
CA ILE A 47 -7.88 10.34 -7.99
C ILE A 47 -8.45 11.71 -7.69
N ARG A 48 -9.13 12.36 -8.65
CA ARG A 48 -9.73 13.68 -8.45
C ARG A 48 -10.77 13.71 -7.34
N GLU A 49 -11.61 12.68 -7.25
CA GLU A 49 -12.63 12.57 -6.21
C GLU A 49 -12.02 12.39 -4.81
N LEU A 50 -10.95 11.61 -4.70
CA LEU A 50 -10.26 11.33 -3.44
C LEU A 50 -9.27 12.43 -3.04
N GLU A 51 -8.71 13.18 -3.98
CA GLU A 51 -7.85 14.34 -3.70
C GLU A 51 -8.58 15.39 -2.85
N SER A 52 -9.90 15.55 -3.05
CA SER A 52 -10.73 16.47 -2.25
C SER A 52 -10.76 16.13 -0.75
N LEU A 53 -10.46 14.89 -0.39
CA LEU A 53 -10.38 14.42 1.00
C LEU A 53 -9.04 14.77 1.68
N ARG A 54 -8.08 15.31 0.94
CA ARG A 54 -6.74 15.70 1.38
C ARG A 54 -6.00 14.57 2.09
N PRO A 55 -5.77 13.43 1.42
CA PRO A 55 -5.03 12.33 2.02
C PRO A 55 -3.61 12.73 2.38
N SER A 56 -3.02 12.06 3.35
CA SER A 56 -1.62 12.25 3.73
C SER A 56 -0.67 11.89 2.57
N PHE A 57 -1.02 10.85 1.82
CA PHE A 57 -0.33 10.40 0.60
C PHE A 57 -1.21 9.46 -0.22
N VAL A 58 -0.74 9.14 -1.42
CA VAL A 58 -1.34 8.09 -2.26
C VAL A 58 -0.27 7.13 -2.74
N SER A 59 -0.64 5.88 -3.02
CA SER A 59 0.29 4.90 -3.56
C SER A 59 -0.19 4.32 -4.90
N ILE A 60 0.78 3.93 -5.73
CA ILE A 60 0.53 3.27 -7.00
C ILE A 60 1.17 1.90 -6.97
N THR A 61 0.32 0.87 -7.09
CA THR A 61 0.78 -0.53 -7.06
C THR A 61 1.65 -0.87 -8.26
N TYR A 62 2.40 -1.96 -8.11
CA TYR A 62 3.18 -2.53 -9.20
C TYR A 62 2.53 -3.86 -9.60
N GLY A 63 2.28 -4.08 -10.89
CA GLY A 63 1.63 -5.30 -11.35
C GLY A 63 2.46 -6.55 -11.06
N ALA A 64 1.75 -7.64 -10.81
CA ALA A 64 2.37 -8.95 -10.58
C ALA A 64 3.38 -9.29 -11.68
N GLY A 65 4.54 -9.82 -11.30
CA GLY A 65 5.61 -10.16 -12.22
C GLY A 65 6.31 -8.98 -12.90
N GLY A 66 6.15 -7.76 -12.38
CA GLY A 66 6.78 -6.58 -12.99
C GLY A 66 6.08 -6.08 -14.27
N SER A 67 4.91 -6.60 -14.60
CA SER A 67 4.23 -6.39 -15.89
C SER A 67 3.75 -4.97 -16.16
N THR A 68 3.69 -4.11 -15.14
CA THR A 68 3.19 -2.73 -15.25
C THR A 68 4.25 -1.68 -14.90
N ARG A 69 5.54 -2.02 -14.91
CA ARG A 69 6.63 -1.12 -14.54
C ARG A 69 6.46 0.28 -15.11
N ASP A 70 6.44 0.37 -16.42
CA ASP A 70 6.43 1.67 -17.11
C ASP A 70 5.13 2.45 -16.85
N THR A 71 4.00 1.75 -16.75
CA THR A 71 2.71 2.36 -16.42
C THR A 71 2.69 2.86 -14.97
N THR A 72 3.21 2.07 -14.02
CA THR A 72 3.29 2.48 -12.61
C THR A 72 4.15 3.73 -12.45
N VAL A 73 5.34 3.74 -13.06
CA VAL A 73 6.24 4.88 -13.03
C VAL A 73 5.57 6.10 -13.67
N ALA A 74 4.99 5.96 -14.87
CA ALA A 74 4.34 7.07 -15.57
C ALA A 74 3.14 7.66 -14.79
N VAL A 75 2.31 6.83 -14.16
CA VAL A 75 1.20 7.30 -13.31
C VAL A 75 1.73 8.02 -12.08
N THR A 76 2.77 7.48 -11.44
CA THR A 76 3.39 8.12 -10.27
C THR A 76 4.01 9.47 -10.61
N GLU A 77 4.73 9.56 -11.74
CA GLU A 77 5.30 10.80 -12.28
C GLU A 77 4.21 11.85 -12.54
N ARG A 78 3.11 11.44 -13.17
CA ARG A 78 1.98 12.35 -13.43
C ARG A 78 1.31 12.83 -12.13
N ILE A 79 1.11 11.97 -11.14
CA ILE A 79 0.58 12.39 -9.83
C ILE A 79 1.51 13.43 -9.20
N ALA A 80 2.83 13.19 -9.23
CA ALA A 80 3.82 14.11 -8.65
C ALA A 80 3.85 15.48 -9.33
N THR A 81 3.55 15.54 -10.64
CA THR A 81 3.71 16.75 -11.44
C THR A 81 2.39 17.45 -11.78
N GLU A 82 1.26 16.73 -11.77
CA GLU A 82 -0.04 17.24 -12.22
C GLU A 82 -1.08 17.38 -11.09
N THR A 83 -0.76 16.95 -9.84
CA THR A 83 -1.68 17.00 -8.69
C THR A 83 -1.01 17.59 -7.45
N THR A 84 -1.80 17.85 -6.41
CA THR A 84 -1.29 18.25 -5.08
C THR A 84 -0.98 17.08 -4.16
N LEU A 85 -1.17 15.86 -4.65
CA LEU A 85 -1.01 14.63 -3.88
C LEU A 85 0.46 14.25 -3.69
N LEU A 86 0.79 13.71 -2.54
CA LEU A 86 2.09 13.11 -2.26
C LEU A 86 2.11 11.65 -2.72
N PRO A 87 2.85 11.30 -3.78
CA PRO A 87 2.89 9.93 -4.28
C PRO A 87 3.92 9.06 -3.54
N MET A 88 3.57 7.79 -3.38
CA MET A 88 4.45 6.68 -3.05
C MET A 88 4.43 5.67 -4.20
N ALA A 89 5.57 5.37 -4.77
CA ALA A 89 5.69 4.34 -5.80
C ALA A 89 5.89 2.98 -5.14
N HIS A 90 5.11 1.95 -5.52
CA HIS A 90 5.55 0.59 -5.25
C HIS A 90 6.72 0.25 -6.18
N LEU A 91 7.71 -0.46 -5.68
CA LEU A 91 8.84 -0.96 -6.44
C LEU A 91 9.03 -2.43 -6.13
N THR A 92 9.05 -3.28 -7.17
CA THR A 92 9.21 -4.73 -7.00
C THR A 92 10.57 -5.20 -7.49
N ALA A 93 11.15 -6.18 -6.78
CA ALA A 93 12.39 -6.82 -7.15
C ALA A 93 12.23 -7.85 -8.30
N VAL A 94 11.04 -8.44 -8.39
CA VAL A 94 10.77 -9.54 -9.33
C VAL A 94 11.04 -9.13 -10.78
N ASN A 95 11.75 -9.99 -11.53
CA ASN A 95 12.10 -9.80 -12.95
C ASN A 95 12.91 -8.53 -13.26
N HIS A 96 13.64 -7.99 -12.28
CA HIS A 96 14.49 -6.82 -12.49
C HIS A 96 15.93 -7.11 -12.10
N SER A 97 16.86 -6.70 -12.95
CA SER A 97 18.25 -6.52 -12.58
C SER A 97 18.42 -5.31 -11.66
N VAL A 98 19.53 -5.29 -10.90
CA VAL A 98 19.91 -4.11 -10.08
C VAL A 98 20.03 -2.85 -10.94
N ALA A 99 20.53 -2.98 -12.18
CA ALA A 99 20.66 -1.85 -13.12
C ALA A 99 19.28 -1.25 -13.48
N GLU A 100 18.29 -2.10 -13.78
CA GLU A 100 16.92 -1.65 -14.05
C GLU A 100 16.26 -1.02 -12.83
N LEU A 101 16.44 -1.61 -11.63
CA LEU A 101 15.94 -1.04 -10.38
C LEU A 101 16.54 0.36 -10.14
N ARG A 102 17.83 0.55 -10.32
CA ARG A 102 18.50 1.85 -10.21
C ARG A 102 17.97 2.86 -11.23
N HIS A 103 17.71 2.40 -12.46
CA HIS A 103 17.12 3.26 -13.48
C HIS A 103 15.71 3.76 -13.07
N VAL A 104 14.86 2.86 -12.56
CA VAL A 104 13.53 3.24 -12.06
C VAL A 104 13.62 4.20 -10.87
N ILE A 105 14.49 3.92 -9.90
CA ILE A 105 14.72 4.80 -8.75
C ILE A 105 15.19 6.19 -9.22
N GLY A 106 16.11 6.25 -10.18
CA GLY A 106 16.60 7.50 -10.76
C GLY A 106 15.50 8.29 -11.47
N ARG A 107 14.62 7.62 -12.20
CA ARG A 107 13.44 8.26 -12.82
C ARG A 107 12.51 8.87 -11.78
N LEU A 108 12.15 8.13 -10.74
CA LEU A 108 11.32 8.63 -9.64
C LEU A 108 11.96 9.85 -8.97
N ALA A 109 13.26 9.78 -8.67
CA ALA A 109 14.01 10.89 -8.09
C ALA A 109 14.00 12.14 -8.97
N SER A 110 14.11 11.97 -10.31
CA SER A 110 14.17 13.09 -11.26
C SER A 110 12.91 13.95 -11.30
N VAL A 111 11.77 13.41 -10.88
CA VAL A 111 10.49 14.12 -10.76
C VAL A 111 10.11 14.43 -9.30
N GLY A 112 11.05 14.28 -8.38
CA GLY A 112 10.87 14.62 -6.97
C GLY A 112 10.15 13.57 -6.12
N VAL A 113 9.87 12.38 -6.65
CA VAL A 113 9.27 11.27 -5.87
C VAL A 113 10.33 10.66 -4.95
N ARG A 114 10.08 10.75 -3.64
CA ARG A 114 10.98 10.29 -2.58
C ARG A 114 10.44 9.13 -1.76
N ASN A 115 9.19 8.75 -1.97
CA ASN A 115 8.52 7.73 -1.15
C ASN A 115 8.36 6.45 -1.97
N VAL A 116 8.88 5.35 -1.46
CA VAL A 116 8.89 4.05 -2.14
C VAL A 116 8.41 2.95 -1.21
N LEU A 117 7.46 2.12 -1.65
CA LEU A 117 7.13 0.87 -0.99
C LEU A 117 7.92 -0.27 -1.64
N ALA A 118 8.94 -0.75 -0.95
CA ALA A 118 9.82 -1.81 -1.44
C ALA A 118 9.21 -3.19 -1.17
N VAL A 119 8.87 -3.92 -2.22
CA VAL A 119 8.26 -5.24 -2.15
C VAL A 119 9.04 -6.23 -3.01
N ARG A 120 9.09 -7.51 -2.60
CA ARG A 120 9.75 -8.53 -3.41
C ARG A 120 9.05 -8.73 -4.76
N GLY A 121 7.73 -8.62 -4.76
CA GLY A 121 6.85 -8.93 -5.87
C GLY A 121 6.50 -10.41 -5.96
N ASP A 122 5.41 -10.70 -6.65
CA ASP A 122 4.94 -12.06 -6.91
C ASP A 122 5.50 -12.59 -8.23
N PRO A 123 5.62 -13.90 -8.41
CA PRO A 123 6.02 -14.49 -9.68
C PRO A 123 5.04 -14.13 -10.79
N PRO A 124 5.51 -14.06 -12.04
CA PRO A 124 4.65 -13.84 -13.19
C PRO A 124 3.58 -14.93 -13.31
N GLY A 125 2.33 -14.51 -13.59
CA GLY A 125 1.21 -15.42 -13.88
C GLY A 125 0.53 -15.99 -12.64
N ASP A 126 1.24 -16.75 -11.82
CA ASP A 126 0.70 -17.37 -10.60
C ASP A 126 1.39 -16.81 -9.34
N PRO A 127 0.69 -16.03 -8.50
CA PRO A 127 1.26 -15.56 -7.21
C PRO A 127 1.69 -16.70 -6.28
N GLY A 128 1.11 -17.88 -6.41
CA GLY A 128 1.47 -19.08 -5.67
C GLY A 128 2.66 -19.87 -6.27
N GLY A 129 3.06 -19.57 -7.51
CA GLY A 129 4.11 -20.25 -8.25
C GLY A 129 5.51 -20.09 -7.65
N GLU A 130 6.49 -20.78 -8.21
CA GLU A 130 7.88 -20.66 -7.76
C GLU A 130 8.42 -19.26 -8.00
N TRP A 131 9.02 -18.66 -6.97
CA TRP A 131 9.66 -17.36 -7.10
C TRP A 131 11.13 -17.54 -7.50
N VAL A 132 11.49 -17.06 -8.67
CA VAL A 132 12.85 -17.14 -9.21
C VAL A 132 13.44 -15.73 -9.25
N PRO A 133 14.60 -15.48 -8.61
CA PRO A 133 15.26 -14.18 -8.70
C PRO A 133 15.81 -13.95 -10.10
N HIS A 134 15.83 -12.68 -10.53
CA HIS A 134 16.61 -12.30 -11.71
C HIS A 134 18.09 -12.59 -11.44
N PRO A 135 18.88 -13.16 -12.38
CA PRO A 135 20.31 -13.49 -12.16
C PRO A 135 21.15 -12.32 -11.65
N GLU A 136 20.85 -11.10 -12.09
CA GLU A 136 21.52 -9.86 -11.67
C GLU A 136 20.62 -9.01 -10.76
N GLY A 137 19.59 -9.61 -10.15
CA GLY A 137 18.62 -8.93 -9.30
C GLY A 137 18.90 -9.10 -7.81
N VAL A 138 17.99 -8.58 -6.99
CA VAL A 138 17.97 -8.79 -5.55
C VAL A 138 17.04 -9.94 -5.20
N HIS A 139 17.33 -10.64 -4.10
CA HIS A 139 16.60 -11.87 -3.73
C HIS A 139 15.45 -11.61 -2.76
N TYR A 140 15.61 -10.64 -1.87
CA TYR A 140 14.64 -10.33 -0.81
C TYR A 140 14.26 -8.86 -0.81
N ALA A 141 13.11 -8.56 -0.22
CA ALA A 141 12.67 -7.17 -0.07
C ALA A 141 13.65 -6.34 0.78
N GLU A 142 14.33 -6.94 1.74
CA GLU A 142 15.37 -6.27 2.55
C GLU A 142 16.56 -5.79 1.70
N ASP A 143 16.93 -6.52 0.64
CA ASP A 143 17.99 -6.10 -0.28
C ASP A 143 17.53 -4.92 -1.14
N LEU A 144 16.24 -4.94 -1.55
CA LEU A 144 15.64 -3.81 -2.25
C LEU A 144 15.56 -2.56 -1.36
N VAL A 145 15.23 -2.71 -0.08
CA VAL A 145 15.24 -1.61 0.89
C VAL A 145 16.63 -0.97 0.94
N ARG A 146 17.70 -1.77 1.09
CA ARG A 146 19.08 -1.26 1.08
C ARG A 146 19.40 -0.55 -0.24
N LEU A 147 19.06 -1.17 -1.37
CA LEU A 147 19.32 -0.57 -2.69
C LEU A 147 18.65 0.80 -2.84
N VAL A 148 17.39 0.97 -2.40
CA VAL A 148 16.69 2.26 -2.47
C VAL A 148 17.34 3.28 -1.53
N ARG A 149 17.65 2.89 -0.28
CA ARG A 149 18.33 3.76 0.70
C ARG A 149 19.70 4.22 0.22
N ASP A 150 20.47 3.34 -0.39
CA ASP A 150 21.81 3.64 -0.93
C ASP A 150 21.75 4.51 -2.20
N SER A 151 20.59 4.58 -2.86
CA SER A 151 20.43 5.35 -4.11
C SER A 151 20.12 6.83 -3.87
N GLY A 152 19.76 7.24 -2.65
CA GLY A 152 19.46 8.64 -2.33
C GLY A 152 18.58 8.80 -1.10
N ASP A 153 18.11 10.03 -0.90
CA ASP A 153 17.26 10.40 0.22
C ASP A 153 15.79 9.97 -0.03
N PHE A 154 15.53 8.67 0.15
CA PHE A 154 14.20 8.08 0.01
C PHE A 154 13.63 7.68 1.37
N SER A 155 12.33 7.93 1.57
CA SER A 155 11.54 7.31 2.62
C SER A 155 11.02 5.97 2.12
N VAL A 156 11.39 4.88 2.80
CA VAL A 156 11.12 3.52 2.33
C VAL A 156 10.13 2.83 3.25
N GLY A 157 9.00 2.43 2.68
CA GLY A 157 8.05 1.53 3.31
C GLY A 157 8.21 0.08 2.83
N VAL A 158 7.64 -0.86 3.57
CA VAL A 158 7.60 -2.29 3.23
C VAL A 158 6.23 -2.89 3.48
N ALA A 159 5.93 -4.02 2.83
CA ALA A 159 4.71 -4.77 3.10
C ALA A 159 4.81 -5.55 4.42
N ALA A 160 3.70 -5.60 5.15
CA ALA A 160 3.49 -6.46 6.32
C ALA A 160 2.28 -7.39 6.07
N PHE A 161 2.26 -8.55 6.72
CA PHE A 161 1.16 -9.51 6.59
C PHE A 161 0.54 -9.76 7.97
N PRO A 162 -0.73 -9.36 8.19
CA PRO A 162 -1.41 -9.57 9.48
C PRO A 162 -1.40 -11.02 9.93
N TYR A 163 -1.60 -11.95 9.01
CA TYR A 163 -1.41 -13.38 9.24
C TYR A 163 0.05 -13.79 9.13
N LYS A 164 0.44 -14.21 7.96
CA LYS A 164 1.81 -14.43 7.50
C LYS A 164 1.82 -14.39 5.98
N HIS A 165 2.94 -14.07 5.40
CA HIS A 165 3.11 -14.21 3.96
C HIS A 165 2.81 -15.66 3.54
N PRO A 166 2.03 -15.92 2.47
CA PRO A 166 1.66 -17.27 2.04
C PRO A 166 2.85 -18.24 1.90
N ARG A 167 4.02 -17.71 1.54
CA ARG A 167 5.27 -18.49 1.37
C ARG A 167 6.11 -18.62 2.62
N SER A 168 5.80 -17.91 3.70
CA SER A 168 6.49 -18.10 4.97
C SER A 168 6.06 -19.44 5.59
N PRO A 169 6.98 -20.27 6.06
CA PRO A 169 6.63 -21.55 6.64
C PRO A 169 5.74 -21.38 7.89
N ASP A 170 6.06 -20.39 8.70
CA ASP A 170 5.36 -20.10 9.94
C ASP A 170 5.36 -18.59 10.26
N VAL A 171 4.62 -18.20 11.30
CA VAL A 171 4.49 -16.81 11.76
C VAL A 171 5.82 -16.25 12.30
N ALA A 172 6.63 -17.09 12.97
CA ALA A 172 7.91 -16.66 13.53
C ALA A 172 8.91 -16.28 12.42
N SER A 173 9.00 -17.11 11.39
CA SER A 173 9.81 -16.85 10.20
C SER A 173 9.35 -15.57 9.48
N ASP A 174 8.03 -15.39 9.32
CA ASP A 174 7.46 -14.19 8.71
C ASP A 174 7.81 -12.92 9.50
N THR A 175 7.66 -12.98 10.82
CA THR A 175 8.04 -11.89 11.72
C THR A 175 9.54 -11.57 11.62
N ALA A 176 10.39 -12.59 11.58
CA ALA A 176 11.84 -12.40 11.41
C ALA A 176 12.19 -11.74 10.06
N HIS A 177 11.51 -12.12 8.97
CA HIS A 177 11.64 -11.45 7.67
C HIS A 177 11.20 -9.99 7.73
N PHE A 178 10.09 -9.70 8.40
CA PHE A 178 9.63 -8.33 8.60
C PHE A 178 10.66 -7.48 9.35
N VAL A 179 11.16 -7.97 10.48
CA VAL A 179 12.19 -7.28 11.28
C VAL A 179 13.47 -7.02 10.48
N ARG A 180 13.89 -7.98 9.63
CA ARG A 180 15.05 -7.76 8.74
C ARG A 180 14.84 -6.62 7.76
N LYS A 181 13.63 -6.49 7.18
CA LYS A 181 13.29 -5.35 6.30
C LYS A 181 13.38 -4.02 7.05
N CYS A 182 12.87 -3.96 8.29
CA CYS A 182 12.95 -2.77 9.12
C CYS A 182 14.41 -2.41 9.44
N ARG A 183 15.22 -3.40 9.85
CA ARG A 183 16.66 -3.20 10.11
C ARG A 183 17.47 -2.83 8.86
N ALA A 184 16.98 -3.16 7.68
CA ALA A 184 17.59 -2.74 6.41
C ALA A 184 17.35 -1.25 6.08
N GLY A 185 16.49 -0.56 6.84
CA GLY A 185 16.21 0.87 6.70
C GLY A 185 14.79 1.22 6.29
N ALA A 186 13.82 0.30 6.41
CA ALA A 186 12.42 0.64 6.23
C ALA A 186 11.93 1.51 7.41
N GLU A 187 11.25 2.61 7.09
CA GLU A 187 10.79 3.61 8.06
C GLU A 187 9.34 3.38 8.50
N PHE A 188 8.58 2.66 7.71
CA PHE A 188 7.18 2.29 7.98
C PHE A 188 6.81 1.01 7.23
N ALA A 189 5.64 0.49 7.54
CA ALA A 189 5.07 -0.61 6.79
C ALA A 189 3.60 -0.35 6.46
N VAL A 190 3.11 -1.03 5.41
CA VAL A 190 1.69 -1.10 5.07
C VAL A 190 1.27 -2.55 5.09
N THR A 191 0.17 -2.88 5.77
CA THR A 191 -0.29 -4.28 5.76
C THR A 191 -0.94 -4.65 4.43
N GLN A 192 -0.86 -5.93 4.09
CA GLN A 192 -1.80 -6.53 3.18
C GLN A 192 -3.22 -6.45 3.77
N MET A 193 -4.26 -6.49 2.92
CA MET A 193 -5.65 -6.43 3.38
C MET A 193 -5.98 -7.57 4.36
N PHE A 194 -6.84 -7.29 5.30
CA PHE A 194 -7.36 -8.22 6.30
C PHE A 194 -8.81 -7.86 6.64
N PHE A 195 -9.53 -8.73 7.35
CA PHE A 195 -10.96 -8.60 7.56
C PHE A 195 -11.38 -8.58 9.03
N ASP A 196 -10.40 -8.71 9.95
CA ASP A 196 -10.60 -8.64 11.40
C ASP A 196 -9.49 -7.78 12.02
N ALA A 197 -9.87 -6.77 12.80
CA ALA A 197 -8.92 -5.88 13.47
C ALA A 197 -7.95 -6.64 14.38
N ASP A 198 -8.37 -7.77 14.97
CA ASP A 198 -7.50 -8.60 15.82
C ASP A 198 -6.30 -9.16 15.06
N ASP A 199 -6.39 -9.35 13.74
CA ASP A 199 -5.26 -9.80 12.92
C ASP A 199 -4.16 -8.76 12.90
N TYR A 200 -4.52 -7.50 12.75
CA TYR A 200 -3.59 -6.37 12.84
C TYR A 200 -2.98 -6.26 14.24
N LEU A 201 -3.80 -6.33 15.27
CA LEU A 201 -3.33 -6.20 16.65
C LEU A 201 -2.33 -7.30 17.00
N ARG A 202 -2.61 -8.55 16.59
CA ARG A 202 -1.65 -9.66 16.73
C ARG A 202 -0.34 -9.43 15.96
N LEU A 203 -0.40 -8.84 14.76
CA LEU A 203 0.82 -8.46 14.03
C LEU A 203 1.61 -7.41 14.80
N ARG A 204 0.97 -6.33 15.23
CA ARG A 204 1.60 -5.26 16.01
C ARG A 204 2.33 -5.82 17.23
N ASP A 205 1.62 -6.61 18.02
CA ASP A 205 2.14 -7.13 19.28
C ASP A 205 3.32 -8.10 19.08
N ARG A 206 3.27 -8.98 18.07
CA ARG A 206 4.39 -9.89 17.79
C ARG A 206 5.62 -9.18 17.21
N VAL A 207 5.42 -8.11 16.45
CA VAL A 207 6.51 -7.28 15.91
C VAL A 207 7.18 -6.50 17.06
N ALA A 208 6.40 -5.91 17.95
CA ALA A 208 6.90 -5.26 19.15
C ALA A 208 7.66 -6.23 20.06
N ALA A 209 7.13 -7.44 20.29
CA ALA A 209 7.80 -8.49 21.05
C ALA A 209 9.13 -8.94 20.40
N ALA A 210 9.29 -8.80 19.09
CA ALA A 210 10.54 -9.05 18.37
C ALA A 210 11.53 -7.88 18.40
N GLY A 211 11.23 -6.82 19.19
CA GLY A 211 12.08 -5.63 19.35
C GLY A 211 12.09 -4.72 18.12
N CYS A 212 10.98 -4.62 17.42
CA CYS A 212 10.82 -3.74 16.27
C CYS A 212 9.65 -2.78 16.52
N ASP A 213 9.92 -1.49 16.44
CA ASP A 213 9.00 -0.38 16.68
C ASP A 213 8.58 0.37 15.41
N THR A 214 8.92 -0.19 14.26
CA THR A 214 8.54 0.39 12.95
C THR A 214 7.02 0.51 12.85
N PRO A 215 6.46 1.71 12.58
CA PRO A 215 5.02 1.92 12.48
C PRO A 215 4.42 1.14 11.31
N ILE A 216 3.25 0.54 11.56
CA ILE A 216 2.55 -0.30 10.58
C ILE A 216 1.20 0.33 10.27
N LEU A 217 1.00 0.80 9.04
CA LEU A 217 -0.29 1.30 8.56
C LEU A 217 -1.22 0.13 8.24
N ALA A 218 -2.49 0.26 8.57
CA ALA A 218 -3.49 -0.76 8.31
C ALA A 218 -4.04 -0.65 6.87
N GLY A 219 -3.79 -1.66 6.05
CA GLY A 219 -4.35 -1.80 4.70
C GLY A 219 -5.80 -2.27 4.74
N VAL A 220 -6.74 -1.42 4.38
CA VAL A 220 -8.18 -1.70 4.46
C VAL A 220 -8.81 -1.66 3.07
N MET A 221 -9.52 -2.73 2.71
CA MET A 221 -10.28 -2.83 1.47
C MET A 221 -11.76 -3.08 1.79
N PRO A 222 -12.66 -2.12 1.52
CA PRO A 222 -14.09 -2.35 1.65
C PRO A 222 -14.56 -3.43 0.66
N VAL A 223 -15.25 -4.46 1.14
CA VAL A 223 -15.80 -5.52 0.30
C VAL A 223 -17.12 -5.05 -0.31
N THR A 224 -17.10 -4.66 -1.57
CA THR A 224 -18.28 -4.14 -2.28
C THR A 224 -18.90 -5.14 -3.25
N GLN A 225 -18.30 -6.30 -3.43
CA GLN A 225 -18.76 -7.38 -4.30
C GLN A 225 -18.34 -8.72 -3.72
N ILE A 226 -19.25 -9.66 -3.63
CA ILE A 226 -18.99 -11.01 -3.07
C ILE A 226 -17.90 -11.74 -3.86
N GLY A 227 -17.90 -11.64 -5.18
CA GLY A 227 -16.90 -12.29 -6.03
C GLY A 227 -15.46 -11.83 -5.81
N THR A 228 -15.23 -10.75 -5.05
CA THR A 228 -13.88 -10.31 -4.68
C THR A 228 -13.34 -10.98 -3.42
N ILE A 229 -14.21 -11.56 -2.59
CA ILE A 229 -13.82 -12.14 -1.27
C ILE A 229 -12.79 -13.26 -1.44
N GLU A 230 -13.12 -14.27 -2.26
CA GLU A 230 -12.26 -15.42 -2.48
C GLU A 230 -10.87 -15.00 -3.00
N ARG A 231 -10.85 -14.10 -3.98
CA ARG A 231 -9.60 -13.57 -4.53
C ARG A 231 -8.80 -12.79 -3.50
N SER A 232 -9.47 -12.03 -2.64
CA SER A 232 -8.82 -11.27 -1.57
C SER A 232 -8.19 -12.19 -0.52
N VAL A 233 -8.89 -13.26 -0.14
CA VAL A 233 -8.36 -14.31 0.76
C VAL A 233 -7.12 -14.98 0.17
N GLN A 234 -7.17 -15.35 -1.12
CA GLN A 234 -6.02 -15.96 -1.81
C GLN A 234 -4.79 -15.05 -1.84
N LEU A 235 -5.00 -13.75 -2.09
CA LEU A 235 -3.91 -12.77 -2.19
C LEU A 235 -3.34 -12.39 -0.83
N SER A 236 -4.19 -12.24 0.18
CA SER A 236 -3.77 -11.77 1.50
C SER A 236 -3.26 -12.90 2.41
N GLY A 237 -3.71 -14.13 2.17
CA GLY A 237 -3.54 -15.24 3.10
C GLY A 237 -4.36 -15.08 4.40
N ALA A 238 -5.13 -13.99 4.54
CA ALA A 238 -5.99 -13.75 5.70
C ALA A 238 -7.30 -14.52 5.55
N PRO A 239 -7.77 -15.24 6.58
CA PRO A 239 -9.08 -15.88 6.53
C PRO A 239 -10.17 -14.83 6.51
N PHE A 240 -11.25 -15.12 5.82
CA PHE A 240 -12.46 -14.31 5.91
C PHE A 240 -13.27 -14.80 7.12
N PRO A 241 -13.60 -13.92 8.10
CA PRO A 241 -14.31 -14.34 9.30
C PRO A 241 -15.65 -14.99 8.97
N ARG A 242 -15.95 -16.17 9.55
CA ARG A 242 -17.16 -16.92 9.26
C ARG A 242 -18.44 -16.11 9.51
N ALA A 243 -18.51 -15.42 10.65
CA ALA A 243 -19.67 -14.59 10.98
C ALA A 243 -19.88 -13.46 9.96
N LEU A 244 -18.80 -12.91 9.39
CA LEU A 244 -18.88 -11.91 8.33
C LEU A 244 -19.33 -12.55 7.01
N ALA A 245 -18.82 -13.72 6.66
CA ALA A 245 -19.26 -14.46 5.47
C ALA A 245 -20.76 -14.73 5.52
N GLU A 246 -21.30 -15.22 6.64
CA GLU A 246 -22.71 -15.45 6.84
C GLU A 246 -23.56 -14.16 6.72
N ARG A 247 -23.01 -13.00 7.09
CA ARG A 247 -23.69 -11.69 6.87
C ARG A 247 -23.76 -11.36 5.38
N PHE A 248 -22.67 -11.55 4.62
CA PHE A 248 -22.63 -11.33 3.17
C PHE A 248 -23.53 -12.30 2.41
N GLU A 249 -23.56 -13.57 2.79
CA GLU A 249 -24.43 -14.58 2.18
C GLU A 249 -25.91 -14.21 2.27
N ARG A 250 -26.36 -13.66 3.41
CA ARG A 250 -27.76 -13.22 3.59
C ARG A 250 -28.20 -12.08 2.67
N VAL A 251 -27.26 -11.33 2.13
CA VAL A 251 -27.53 -10.17 1.24
C VAL A 251 -26.98 -10.37 -0.17
N ALA A 252 -26.55 -11.60 -0.50
CA ALA A 252 -25.80 -11.91 -1.72
C ALA A 252 -26.52 -11.50 -3.01
N ASP A 253 -27.86 -11.58 -3.03
CA ASP A 253 -28.69 -11.27 -4.18
C ASP A 253 -29.00 -9.76 -4.33
N ASP A 254 -28.61 -8.92 -3.35
CA ASP A 254 -28.77 -7.46 -3.39
C ASP A 254 -27.40 -6.76 -3.44
N PRO A 255 -26.89 -6.35 -4.60
CA PRO A 255 -25.61 -5.66 -4.73
C PRO A 255 -25.51 -4.38 -3.91
N ALA A 256 -26.63 -3.67 -3.70
CA ALA A 256 -26.63 -2.46 -2.90
C ALA A 256 -26.50 -2.78 -1.40
N ALA A 257 -27.13 -3.87 -0.93
CA ALA A 257 -26.96 -4.35 0.44
C ALA A 257 -25.54 -4.88 0.69
N VAL A 258 -24.95 -5.61 -0.27
CA VAL A 258 -23.54 -6.03 -0.23
C VAL A 258 -22.62 -4.82 -0.08
N HIS A 259 -22.82 -3.79 -0.88
CA HIS A 259 -22.02 -2.55 -0.82
C HIS A 259 -22.17 -1.88 0.56
N ARG A 260 -23.40 -1.68 1.05
CA ARG A 260 -23.64 -1.07 2.37
C ARG A 260 -22.98 -1.84 3.50
N LEU A 261 -23.10 -3.18 3.49
CA LEU A 261 -22.49 -4.06 4.49
C LEU A 261 -20.96 -3.95 4.46
N GLY A 262 -20.36 -3.91 3.27
CA GLY A 262 -18.91 -3.77 3.13
C GLY A 262 -18.39 -2.42 3.62
N VAL A 263 -19.11 -1.33 3.37
CA VAL A 263 -18.77 0.00 3.90
C VAL A 263 -18.92 0.05 5.42
N GLU A 264 -19.99 -0.55 5.95
CA GLU A 264 -20.23 -0.63 7.39
C GLU A 264 -19.10 -1.39 8.09
N GLN A 265 -18.80 -2.60 7.65
CA GLN A 265 -17.76 -3.44 8.22
C GLN A 265 -16.38 -2.77 8.17
N ALA A 266 -16.02 -2.18 7.01
CA ALA A 266 -14.75 -1.47 6.88
C ALA A 266 -14.70 -0.24 7.81
N GLY A 267 -15.81 0.49 7.95
CA GLY A 267 -15.90 1.63 8.87
C GLY A 267 -15.74 1.23 10.34
N GLU A 268 -16.42 0.17 10.78
CA GLU A 268 -16.31 -0.38 12.15
C GLU A 268 -14.87 -0.85 12.44
N MET A 269 -14.24 -1.55 11.47
CA MET A 269 -12.87 -1.99 11.59
C MET A 269 -11.88 -0.82 11.68
N CYS A 270 -12.04 0.19 10.82
CA CYS A 270 -11.21 1.40 10.88
C CYS A 270 -11.38 2.14 12.21
N ALA A 271 -12.61 2.30 12.70
CA ALA A 271 -12.89 2.95 13.97
C ALA A 271 -12.16 2.24 15.12
N ARG A 272 -12.29 0.92 15.20
CA ARG A 272 -11.61 0.10 16.22
C ARG A 272 -10.08 0.23 16.13
N LEU A 273 -9.50 0.17 14.92
CA LEU A 273 -8.06 0.32 14.72
C LEU A 273 -7.55 1.70 15.18
N LEU A 274 -8.32 2.77 14.90
CA LEU A 274 -7.98 4.12 15.36
C LEU A 274 -8.06 4.24 16.88
N ASP A 275 -9.06 3.63 17.54
CA ASP A 275 -9.16 3.55 19.00
C ASP A 275 -7.99 2.79 19.62
N GLU A 276 -7.45 1.79 18.93
CA GLU A 276 -6.27 1.03 19.33
C GLU A 276 -4.93 1.71 18.97
N GLY A 277 -4.98 2.96 18.46
CA GLY A 277 -3.82 3.77 18.19
C GLY A 277 -3.03 3.39 16.94
N VAL A 278 -3.70 2.87 15.89
CA VAL A 278 -3.02 2.62 14.62
C VAL A 278 -2.43 3.92 14.06
N PRO A 279 -1.19 3.92 13.54
CA PRO A 279 -0.55 5.15 13.02
C PRO A 279 -1.17 5.66 11.70
N GLY A 280 -2.08 4.89 11.09
CA GLY A 280 -2.84 5.32 9.92
C GLY A 280 -3.57 4.20 9.22
N ILE A 281 -4.50 4.61 8.36
CA ILE A 281 -5.29 3.71 7.50
C ILE A 281 -4.89 3.94 6.04
N HIS A 282 -4.60 2.85 5.36
CA HIS A 282 -4.27 2.82 3.94
C HIS A 282 -5.39 2.11 3.16
N PHE A 283 -6.21 2.86 2.44
CA PHE A 283 -7.37 2.32 1.74
C PHE A 283 -6.98 1.76 0.36
N ILE A 284 -7.25 0.49 0.14
CA ILE A 284 -7.10 -0.19 -1.16
C ILE A 284 -8.36 0.08 -1.97
N THR A 285 -8.27 1.03 -2.92
CA THR A 285 -9.46 1.60 -3.59
C THR A 285 -9.95 0.80 -4.79
N LEU A 286 -9.12 -0.07 -5.37
CA LEU A 286 -9.37 -0.73 -6.66
C LEU A 286 -9.77 0.28 -7.78
N ASN A 287 -9.20 1.50 -7.74
CA ASN A 287 -9.52 2.63 -8.63
C ASN A 287 -11.00 3.05 -8.57
N ARG A 288 -11.67 2.83 -7.43
CA ARG A 288 -13.06 3.24 -7.18
C ARG A 288 -13.14 4.05 -5.91
N SER A 289 -13.71 5.24 -5.99
CA SER A 289 -13.75 6.18 -4.86
C SER A 289 -14.92 5.97 -3.91
N THR A 290 -16.04 5.43 -4.40
CA THR A 290 -17.35 5.47 -3.70
C THR A 290 -17.29 4.87 -2.30
N ALA A 291 -16.93 3.60 -2.18
CA ALA A 291 -16.88 2.93 -0.87
C ALA A 291 -15.86 3.59 0.08
N THR A 292 -14.69 3.97 -0.42
CA THR A 292 -13.68 4.66 0.39
C THR A 292 -14.19 6.01 0.91
N ARG A 293 -14.90 6.79 0.08
CA ARG A 293 -15.51 8.05 0.49
C ARG A 293 -16.60 7.87 1.54
N GLU A 294 -17.41 6.83 1.40
CA GLU A 294 -18.47 6.51 2.38
C GLU A 294 -17.88 6.08 3.72
N VAL A 295 -16.82 5.26 3.74
CA VAL A 295 -16.07 4.94 4.97
C VAL A 295 -15.48 6.20 5.57
N TRP A 296 -14.84 7.04 4.77
CA TRP A 296 -14.26 8.31 5.22
C TRP A 296 -15.33 9.23 5.86
N GLN A 297 -16.51 9.34 5.26
CA GLN A 297 -17.60 10.15 5.80
C GLN A 297 -18.07 9.65 7.15
N ARG A 298 -18.12 8.32 7.36
CA ARG A 298 -18.44 7.73 8.67
C ARG A 298 -17.40 8.11 9.72
N LEU A 299 -16.11 7.94 9.41
CA LEU A 299 -15.03 8.28 10.34
C LEU A 299 -15.01 9.79 10.69
N ARG A 300 -15.37 10.67 9.75
CA ARG A 300 -15.54 12.10 10.02
C ARG A 300 -16.74 12.39 10.92
N ALA A 301 -17.84 11.73 10.73
CA ALA A 301 -19.01 11.89 11.59
C ALA A 301 -18.70 11.53 13.05
N ASP A 302 -17.78 10.57 13.24
CA ASP A 302 -17.31 10.14 14.56
C ASP A 302 -16.13 10.97 15.10
N ALA A 303 -15.77 12.09 14.42
CA ALA A 303 -14.65 12.96 14.76
C ALA A 303 -13.29 12.24 14.84
N ARG A 304 -13.07 11.21 14.00
CA ARG A 304 -11.84 10.38 13.99
C ARG A 304 -10.86 10.78 12.88
N VAL A 305 -11.25 11.68 11.95
CA VAL A 305 -10.46 12.19 10.82
C VAL A 305 -10.72 13.67 10.58
#